data_bec14725083824ea34df9e45cda55de0
#
_entry.id   bec14725083824ea34df9e45cda55de0
#
_cell.length_a   1.000
_cell.length_b   1.000
_cell.length_c   1.000
_cell.angle_alpha   90.00
_cell.angle_beta   90.00
_cell.angle_gamma   90.00
#
_symmetry.space_group_name_H-M   'P 1'
#
loop_
_entity.id
_entity.type
_entity.pdbx_description
1 polymer ?
#
loop_
_entity_poly.entity_id
_entity_poly.type
_entity_poly.pdbx_seq_one_letter_code
_entity_poly.pdbx_strand_id
1 'polypeptide(L)'
;MIIKTTDIGRWIKKGRMIAWALSFIAYHLSFSVACDDYLDELPDNRMEVTSVENVKKLLVTAYPGNESMLVAEFMSDNVDDYGSDNPNTSRFMDQVYYWRDITETNNSSPENFWEDCYQCIATANLALESLDGLKDQTTDSELAELRGEALLCRAYAHFMLANLFCQAYSPLTAAATKGIVYMEHSAEELSYNPDRPSLADVYAHIERDLLEALPLVGSNYSVAKYHFTPRAAYAFACRFYLYCEQWEKAAQYASLCLGASPETMLRDWSYMATMTQTFAALSQHYIDATLNSNLLLLTAYSAMGIVFGPYRYMSKYSHGQYLARHETSEAPHIWGSAPYYQGTHTYSATNLDKTIFFKLPYLFEYADPVAGTGYYRTVYPAFTTDEALLNRAEARVMLGDYDEAAADLTRWMQNIVQTSLVLTPQIIQDFYNGIDYCYSDDKHILSTVKKHLNPRFNIGEEGELKEAMLQCVLDFRRIETLQTGLRWYDVKRYGIEIVRRVINAAGEPETFTDILRRDDPRCAVQIPIKARTAGVEPNPRPTSIENP
;
A
#
# COMPACT_ATOMS: atom_id res chain seq x y z
N MET A 1 16.42 6.24 -97.92
CA MET A 1 15.54 6.83 -96.91
C MET A 1 15.99 6.30 -95.57
N ILE A 2 16.85 7.12 -94.89
CA ILE A 2 17.50 6.75 -93.61
C ILE A 2 16.63 7.26 -92.47
N ILE A 3 15.93 6.35 -91.77
CA ILE A 3 15.25 6.68 -90.56
C ILE A 3 16.24 6.84 -89.43
N LYS A 4 16.36 8.03 -88.88
CA LYS A 4 17.31 8.35 -87.80
C LYS A 4 16.96 7.61 -86.48
N THR A 5 17.92 6.84 -86.02
CA THR A 5 17.87 6.05 -84.75
C THR A 5 17.51 6.79 -83.51
N THR A 6 17.37 8.13 -83.58
CA THR A 6 16.97 9.00 -82.46
C THR A 6 15.52 9.00 -82.10
N ASP A 7 14.61 8.61 -83.03
CA ASP A 7 13.15 8.65 -82.75
C ASP A 7 12.61 7.39 -82.03
N ILE A 8 13.27 6.25 -82.28
CA ILE A 8 12.90 4.99 -81.58
C ILE A 8 13.22 5.05 -80.08
N GLY A 9 14.35 5.69 -79.70
CA GLY A 9 14.72 5.86 -78.29
C GLY A 9 13.75 6.77 -77.52
N ARG A 10 13.13 7.72 -78.19
CA ARG A 10 12.13 8.65 -77.57
C ARG A 10 10.80 8.00 -77.36
N TRP A 11 10.36 7.10 -78.22
CA TRP A 11 9.12 6.34 -78.07
C TRP A 11 9.27 5.25 -76.97
N ILE A 12 10.38 4.59 -76.88
CA ILE A 12 10.66 3.60 -75.81
C ILE A 12 10.75 4.27 -74.44
N LYS A 13 11.34 5.46 -74.33
CA LYS A 13 11.35 6.24 -73.05
C LYS A 13 9.93 6.72 -72.67
N LYS A 14 9.10 7.18 -73.60
CA LYS A 14 7.72 7.57 -73.30
C LYS A 14 6.86 6.37 -72.90
N GLY A 15 6.95 5.25 -73.58
CA GLY A 15 6.27 4.00 -73.21
C GLY A 15 6.63 3.50 -71.81
N ARG A 16 7.93 3.54 -71.48
CA ARG A 16 8.40 3.18 -70.15
C ARG A 16 7.91 4.14 -69.07
N MET A 17 7.89 5.44 -69.29
CA MET A 17 7.37 6.42 -68.32
C MET A 17 5.87 6.24 -68.09
N ILE A 18 5.10 5.95 -69.12
CA ILE A 18 3.62 5.70 -69.00
C ILE A 18 3.38 4.37 -68.24
N ALA A 19 4.17 3.31 -68.52
CA ALA A 19 4.10 2.04 -67.78
C ALA A 19 4.47 2.21 -66.28
N TRP A 20 5.47 3.03 -65.94
CA TRP A 20 5.82 3.35 -64.56
C TRP A 20 4.75 4.23 -63.88
N ALA A 21 4.16 5.19 -64.57
CA ALA A 21 3.07 6.00 -64.03
C ALA A 21 1.82 5.16 -63.80
N LEU A 22 1.44 4.25 -64.69
CA LEU A 22 0.31 3.34 -64.51
C LEU A 22 0.58 2.28 -63.40
N SER A 23 1.80 1.80 -63.23
CA SER A 23 2.18 0.93 -62.12
C SER A 23 2.13 1.66 -60.77
N PHE A 24 2.53 2.94 -60.75
CA PHE A 24 2.48 3.76 -59.53
C PHE A 24 1.01 4.11 -59.14
N ILE A 25 0.15 4.36 -60.11
CA ILE A 25 -1.29 4.61 -59.89
C ILE A 25 -1.99 3.30 -59.44
N ALA A 26 -1.66 2.14 -60.06
CA ALA A 26 -2.19 0.84 -59.65
C ALA A 26 -1.71 0.43 -58.24
N TYR A 27 -0.47 0.80 -57.87
CA TYR A 27 0.08 0.54 -56.53
C TYR A 27 -0.59 1.44 -55.47
N HIS A 28 -0.92 2.69 -55.80
CA HIS A 28 -1.68 3.58 -54.88
C HIS A 28 -3.16 3.26 -54.81
N LEU A 29 -3.77 2.70 -55.85
CA LEU A 29 -5.19 2.28 -55.84
C LEU A 29 -5.39 0.96 -55.10
N SER A 30 -4.38 0.09 -55.02
CA SER A 30 -4.43 -1.13 -54.18
C SER A 30 -4.24 -0.88 -52.68
N PHE A 31 -3.72 0.28 -52.27
CA PHE A 31 -3.65 0.67 -50.87
C PHE A 31 -4.92 1.38 -50.36
N SER A 32 -5.79 1.85 -51.25
CA SER A 32 -7.03 2.53 -50.85
C SER A 32 -8.22 1.59 -50.67
N VAL A 33 -8.10 0.30 -50.99
CA VAL A 33 -9.16 -0.70 -50.79
C VAL A 33 -8.91 -1.58 -49.55
N ALA A 34 -7.70 -1.50 -48.95
CA ALA A 34 -7.34 -2.27 -47.73
C ALA A 34 -7.58 -1.49 -46.44
N CYS A 35 -8.13 -0.29 -46.48
CA CYS A 35 -8.33 0.56 -45.29
C CYS A 35 -9.79 0.66 -44.81
N ASP A 36 -10.77 0.14 -45.54
CA ASP A 36 -12.17 0.24 -45.07
C ASP A 36 -12.48 -0.84 -43.99
N ASP A 37 -11.92 -2.03 -44.11
CA ASP A 37 -12.09 -3.08 -43.09
C ASP A 37 -11.28 -2.82 -41.80
N TYR A 38 -10.27 -1.91 -41.83
CA TYR A 38 -9.48 -1.56 -40.65
C TYR A 38 -10.03 -0.34 -39.90
N LEU A 39 -10.95 0.39 -40.53
CA LEU A 39 -11.65 1.54 -39.93
C LEU A 39 -13.02 1.16 -39.34
N ASP A 40 -13.52 -0.03 -39.65
CA ASP A 40 -14.75 -0.60 -39.04
C ASP A 40 -14.44 -1.47 -37.82
N GLU A 41 -13.17 -1.86 -37.55
CA GLU A 41 -12.77 -2.27 -36.22
C GLU A 41 -12.67 -1.00 -35.36
N LEU A 42 -13.64 -0.79 -34.51
CA LEU A 42 -13.57 0.20 -33.43
C LEU A 42 -12.17 0.11 -32.77
N PRO A 43 -11.47 1.23 -32.53
CA PRO A 43 -10.17 1.23 -31.87
C PRO A 43 -10.33 0.95 -30.36
N ASP A 44 -11.11 -0.03 -30.01
CA ASP A 44 -11.41 -0.40 -28.65
C ASP A 44 -11.14 -1.90 -28.48
N ASN A 45 -9.89 -2.20 -28.08
CA ASN A 45 -9.54 -3.48 -27.48
C ASN A 45 -10.23 -3.68 -26.12
N ARG A 46 -11.42 -3.10 -25.91
CA ARG A 46 -12.28 -3.46 -24.80
C ARG A 46 -12.79 -4.85 -25.09
N MET A 47 -12.26 -5.80 -24.36
CA MET A 47 -12.77 -7.15 -24.34
C MET A 47 -14.27 -7.05 -24.01
N GLU A 48 -15.16 -7.34 -24.96
CA GLU A 48 -16.58 -7.42 -24.66
C GLU A 48 -16.76 -8.48 -23.57
N VAL A 49 -17.21 -8.04 -22.40
CA VAL A 49 -17.44 -8.91 -21.24
C VAL A 49 -18.80 -9.58 -21.42
N THR A 50 -18.84 -10.60 -22.26
CA THR A 50 -20.07 -11.28 -22.72
C THR A 50 -20.41 -12.53 -21.91
N SER A 51 -19.59 -12.90 -20.92
CA SER A 51 -19.82 -14.09 -20.10
C SER A 51 -19.39 -13.90 -18.66
N VAL A 52 -20.01 -14.67 -17.76
CA VAL A 52 -19.66 -14.72 -16.32
C VAL A 52 -18.19 -15.10 -16.12
N GLU A 53 -17.66 -16.03 -16.93
CA GLU A 53 -16.25 -16.43 -16.86
C GLU A 53 -15.30 -15.27 -17.21
N ASN A 54 -15.71 -14.41 -18.16
CA ASN A 54 -14.93 -13.21 -18.48
C ASN A 54 -14.94 -12.20 -17.33
N VAL A 55 -16.07 -12.03 -16.63
CA VAL A 55 -16.13 -11.19 -15.41
C VAL A 55 -15.20 -11.72 -14.33
N LYS A 56 -15.20 -13.05 -14.08
CA LYS A 56 -14.28 -13.66 -13.11
C LYS A 56 -12.80 -13.39 -13.45
N LYS A 57 -12.43 -13.55 -14.72
CA LYS A 57 -11.06 -13.25 -15.18
C LYS A 57 -10.72 -11.77 -15.05
N LEU A 58 -11.68 -10.90 -15.35
CA LEU A 58 -11.53 -9.47 -15.20
C LEU A 58 -11.28 -9.08 -13.74
N LEU A 59 -12.05 -9.62 -12.80
CA LEU A 59 -11.91 -9.34 -11.38
C LEU A 59 -10.54 -9.76 -10.79
N VAL A 60 -9.87 -10.76 -11.34
CA VAL A 60 -8.49 -11.09 -10.96
C VAL A 60 -7.54 -9.90 -11.17
N THR A 61 -7.82 -9.04 -12.16
CA THR A 61 -7.02 -7.85 -12.47
C THR A 61 -7.55 -6.56 -11.83
N ALA A 62 -8.57 -6.65 -10.99
CA ALA A 62 -9.15 -5.52 -10.27
C ALA A 62 -8.45 -5.24 -8.91
N TYR A 63 -7.38 -5.96 -8.62
CA TYR A 63 -6.54 -5.76 -7.43
C TYR A 63 -5.24 -5.06 -7.82
N PRO A 64 -4.76 -4.07 -7.02
CA PRO A 64 -3.53 -3.36 -7.35
C PRO A 64 -2.32 -4.29 -7.49
N GLY A 65 -1.66 -4.22 -8.63
CA GLY A 65 -0.42 -4.92 -8.95
C GLY A 65 0.84 -4.11 -8.64
N ASN A 66 0.68 -2.86 -8.17
CA ASN A 66 1.73 -2.03 -7.57
C ASN A 66 1.39 -1.75 -6.11
N GLU A 67 2.39 -1.50 -5.31
CA GLU A 67 2.23 -1.29 -3.87
C GLU A 67 2.70 0.10 -3.43
N SER A 68 2.14 0.58 -2.33
CA SER A 68 2.54 1.84 -1.69
C SER A 68 3.40 1.64 -0.45
N MET A 69 3.68 0.39 -0.07
CA MET A 69 4.38 0.04 1.18
C MET A 69 5.77 0.66 1.26
N LEU A 70 6.55 0.61 0.16
CA LEU A 70 7.90 1.17 0.14
C LEU A 70 7.89 2.68 0.40
N VAL A 71 6.98 3.40 -0.26
CA VAL A 71 6.81 4.84 -0.07
C VAL A 71 6.38 5.13 1.36
N ALA A 72 5.35 4.46 1.85
CA ALA A 72 4.81 4.69 3.18
C ALA A 72 5.80 4.31 4.30
N GLU A 73 6.57 3.22 4.14
CA GLU A 73 7.58 2.81 5.11
C GLU A 73 8.72 3.85 5.19
N PHE A 74 9.24 4.33 4.05
CA PHE A 74 10.28 5.36 4.01
C PHE A 74 9.79 6.72 4.51
N MET A 75 8.52 7.05 4.33
CA MET A 75 7.94 8.29 4.85
C MET A 75 7.72 8.25 6.36
N SER A 76 7.60 7.06 6.96
CA SER A 76 7.35 6.89 8.39
C SER A 76 8.60 7.08 9.26
N ASP A 77 8.47 6.87 10.57
CA ASP A 77 9.54 6.84 11.55
C ASP A 77 10.22 5.46 11.68
N ASN A 78 10.03 4.57 10.71
CA ASN A 78 10.61 3.23 10.70
C ASN A 78 11.95 3.13 9.95
N VAL A 79 12.47 4.23 9.41
CA VAL A 79 13.69 4.26 8.60
C VAL A 79 14.56 5.43 9.03
N ASP A 80 15.86 5.15 9.22
CA ASP A 80 16.91 6.15 9.48
C ASP A 80 17.84 6.32 8.27
N ASP A 81 18.55 7.46 8.19
CA ASP A 81 19.60 7.75 7.21
C ASP A 81 20.97 7.36 7.82
N TYR A 82 21.70 6.48 7.16
CA TYR A 82 23.03 6.00 7.55
C TYR A 82 24.15 6.74 6.84
N GLY A 83 23.85 7.89 6.27
CA GLY A 83 24.83 8.83 5.69
C GLY A 83 25.42 8.41 4.35
N SER A 84 26.33 9.26 3.86
CA SER A 84 26.95 9.13 2.54
C SER A 84 27.91 7.94 2.39
N ASP A 85 28.41 7.40 3.50
CA ASP A 85 29.26 6.21 3.48
C ASP A 85 28.52 4.93 3.11
N ASN A 86 27.18 5.02 3.02
CA ASN A 86 26.27 3.99 2.55
C ASN A 86 25.70 4.38 1.17
N PRO A 87 26.41 4.06 0.07
CA PRO A 87 26.08 4.56 -1.26
C PRO A 87 24.88 3.89 -1.93
N ASN A 88 24.32 2.81 -1.33
CA ASN A 88 23.15 2.13 -1.90
C ASN A 88 21.88 2.91 -1.61
N THR A 89 21.64 3.90 -2.44
CA THR A 89 20.44 4.73 -2.50
C THR A 89 20.08 5.02 -3.95
N SER A 90 19.01 5.76 -4.14
CA SER A 90 18.59 6.33 -5.43
C SER A 90 17.93 7.68 -5.16
N ARG A 91 17.85 8.50 -6.21
CA ARG A 91 17.14 9.78 -6.13
C ARG A 91 15.69 9.58 -5.65
N PHE A 92 15.02 8.51 -6.09
CA PHE A 92 13.70 8.13 -5.61
C PHE A 92 13.68 7.96 -4.08
N MET A 93 14.61 7.18 -3.53
CA MET A 93 14.67 6.95 -2.07
C MET A 93 14.98 8.24 -1.29
N ASP A 94 15.89 9.08 -1.80
CA ASP A 94 16.17 10.39 -1.20
C ASP A 94 14.92 11.28 -1.18
N GLN A 95 14.16 11.31 -2.27
CA GLN A 95 12.93 12.10 -2.36
C GLN A 95 11.86 11.60 -1.39
N VAL A 96 11.66 10.29 -1.31
CA VAL A 96 10.65 9.69 -0.42
C VAL A 96 11.03 9.91 1.04
N TYR A 97 12.27 9.63 1.42
CA TYR A 97 12.72 9.76 2.80
C TYR A 97 12.58 11.20 3.33
N TYR A 98 12.94 12.20 2.52
CA TYR A 98 12.83 13.61 2.91
C TYR A 98 11.48 14.25 2.55
N TRP A 99 10.43 13.48 2.27
CA TRP A 99 9.07 13.95 1.92
C TRP A 99 9.05 14.98 0.78
N ARG A 100 9.99 14.88 -0.15
CA ARG A 100 10.08 15.75 -1.34
C ARG A 100 9.10 15.28 -2.41
N ASP A 101 8.79 16.16 -3.35
CA ASP A 101 8.03 15.77 -4.54
C ASP A 101 8.81 14.73 -5.33
N ILE A 102 8.19 13.58 -5.55
CA ILE A 102 8.81 12.44 -6.23
C ILE A 102 8.71 12.65 -7.72
N THR A 103 9.86 12.67 -8.40
CA THR A 103 9.99 12.89 -9.84
C THR A 103 10.48 11.68 -10.61
N GLU A 104 10.91 10.65 -9.91
CA GLU A 104 11.34 9.37 -10.47
C GLU A 104 10.17 8.44 -10.68
N THR A 105 10.07 7.85 -11.87
CA THR A 105 9.10 6.80 -12.20
C THR A 105 9.77 5.44 -12.18
N ASN A 106 9.30 4.56 -11.33
CA ASN A 106 9.67 3.15 -11.26
C ASN A 106 8.51 2.34 -10.68
N ASN A 107 8.61 1.02 -10.65
CA ASN A 107 7.51 0.15 -10.23
C ASN A 107 7.01 0.38 -8.78
N SER A 108 7.81 0.99 -7.91
CA SER A 108 7.41 1.38 -6.55
C SER A 108 7.08 2.87 -6.43
N SER A 109 7.00 3.63 -7.54
CA SER A 109 6.71 5.06 -7.51
C SER A 109 5.23 5.34 -7.24
N PRO A 110 4.90 6.47 -6.59
CA PRO A 110 3.51 6.88 -6.41
C PRO A 110 2.76 7.08 -7.73
N GLU A 111 3.45 7.45 -8.83
CA GLU A 111 2.83 7.58 -10.15
C GLU A 111 2.31 6.23 -10.65
N ASN A 112 3.15 5.18 -10.61
CA ASN A 112 2.73 3.86 -11.04
C ASN A 112 1.64 3.28 -10.14
N PHE A 113 1.73 3.51 -8.82
CA PHE A 113 0.67 3.11 -7.90
C PHE A 113 -0.66 3.81 -8.17
N TRP A 114 -0.62 5.12 -8.48
CA TRP A 114 -1.79 5.90 -8.86
C TRP A 114 -2.45 5.35 -10.13
N GLU A 115 -1.67 5.19 -11.21
CA GLU A 115 -2.15 4.67 -12.48
C GLU A 115 -2.77 3.28 -12.33
N ASP A 116 -2.09 2.38 -11.61
CA ASP A 116 -2.54 1.02 -11.38
C ASP A 116 -3.85 0.96 -10.56
N CYS A 117 -3.96 1.73 -9.49
CA CYS A 117 -5.19 1.81 -8.71
C CYS A 117 -6.38 2.30 -9.57
N TYR A 118 -6.19 3.33 -10.40
CA TYR A 118 -7.26 3.78 -11.29
C TYR A 118 -7.57 2.77 -12.39
N GLN A 119 -6.59 2.01 -12.87
CA GLN A 119 -6.86 0.89 -13.77
C GLN A 119 -7.68 -0.21 -13.09
N CYS A 120 -7.39 -0.54 -11.83
CA CYS A 120 -8.19 -1.48 -11.04
C CYS A 120 -9.62 -0.98 -10.83
N ILE A 121 -9.80 0.32 -10.57
CA ILE A 121 -11.11 0.96 -10.45
C ILE A 121 -11.89 0.86 -11.76
N ALA A 122 -11.27 1.19 -12.89
CA ALA A 122 -11.91 1.06 -14.21
C ALA A 122 -12.31 -0.40 -14.51
N THR A 123 -11.44 -1.35 -14.15
CA THR A 123 -11.71 -2.79 -14.27
C THR A 123 -12.90 -3.22 -13.41
N ALA A 124 -12.96 -2.78 -12.16
CA ALA A 124 -14.08 -3.06 -11.26
C ALA A 124 -15.39 -2.44 -11.78
N ASN A 125 -15.35 -1.21 -12.31
CA ASN A 125 -16.50 -0.55 -12.92
C ASN A 125 -16.99 -1.31 -14.15
N LEU A 126 -16.09 -1.74 -15.03
CA LEU A 126 -16.45 -2.54 -16.22
C LEU A 126 -17.11 -3.87 -15.79
N ALA A 127 -16.60 -4.52 -14.75
CA ALA A 127 -17.23 -5.72 -14.20
C ALA A 127 -18.66 -5.42 -13.72
N LEU A 128 -18.85 -4.35 -12.92
CA LEU A 128 -20.18 -3.95 -12.43
C LEU A 128 -21.16 -3.64 -13.55
N GLU A 129 -20.75 -2.90 -14.56
CA GLU A 129 -21.56 -2.53 -15.72
C GLU A 129 -21.97 -3.75 -16.56
N SER A 130 -21.09 -4.77 -16.63
CA SER A 130 -21.34 -5.98 -17.42
C SER A 130 -22.34 -6.93 -16.78
N LEU A 131 -22.48 -6.94 -15.44
CA LEU A 131 -23.29 -7.92 -14.70
C LEU A 131 -24.78 -7.88 -15.09
N ASP A 132 -25.32 -6.70 -15.39
CA ASP A 132 -26.74 -6.57 -15.75
C ASP A 132 -27.11 -7.30 -17.05
N GLY A 133 -26.18 -7.43 -18.00
CA GLY A 133 -26.34 -8.18 -19.24
C GLY A 133 -26.19 -9.70 -19.11
N LEU A 134 -25.80 -10.20 -17.92
CA LEU A 134 -25.46 -11.61 -17.71
C LEU A 134 -26.47 -12.38 -16.85
N LYS A 135 -27.63 -11.78 -16.54
CA LYS A 135 -28.66 -12.35 -15.63
C LYS A 135 -29.21 -13.70 -16.10
N ASP A 136 -29.23 -13.93 -17.41
CA ASP A 136 -29.73 -15.19 -17.98
C ASP A 136 -28.65 -16.29 -18.07
N GLN A 137 -27.40 -15.99 -17.70
CA GLN A 137 -26.26 -16.91 -17.84
C GLN A 137 -25.88 -17.64 -16.56
N THR A 138 -26.33 -17.16 -15.40
CA THR A 138 -25.98 -17.75 -14.11
C THR A 138 -27.02 -17.43 -13.02
N THR A 139 -26.78 -17.87 -11.79
CA THR A 139 -27.67 -17.64 -10.65
C THR A 139 -27.55 -16.23 -10.08
N ASP A 140 -28.63 -15.72 -9.48
CA ASP A 140 -28.61 -14.42 -8.78
C ASP A 140 -27.56 -14.39 -7.66
N SER A 141 -27.30 -15.53 -7.02
CA SER A 141 -26.26 -15.65 -5.98
C SER A 141 -24.86 -15.43 -6.54
N GLU A 142 -24.53 -16.02 -7.68
CA GLU A 142 -23.21 -15.86 -8.30
C GLU A 142 -23.01 -14.44 -8.83
N LEU A 143 -24.06 -13.83 -9.42
CA LEU A 143 -24.01 -12.41 -9.82
C LEU A 143 -23.80 -11.50 -8.60
N ALA A 144 -24.46 -11.80 -7.47
CA ALA A 144 -24.30 -11.05 -6.24
C ALA A 144 -22.87 -11.15 -5.69
N GLU A 145 -22.27 -12.36 -5.69
CA GLU A 145 -20.88 -12.57 -5.25
C GLU A 145 -19.89 -11.76 -6.11
N LEU A 146 -20.04 -11.79 -7.45
CA LEU A 146 -19.20 -11.03 -8.37
C LEU A 146 -19.37 -9.51 -8.19
N ARG A 147 -20.62 -9.05 -7.96
CA ARG A 147 -20.90 -7.66 -7.64
C ARG A 147 -20.23 -7.24 -6.34
N GLY A 148 -20.32 -8.06 -5.30
CA GLY A 148 -19.71 -7.81 -4.00
C GLY A 148 -18.19 -7.67 -4.11
N GLU A 149 -17.53 -8.57 -4.85
CA GLU A 149 -16.08 -8.50 -5.07
C GLU A 149 -15.69 -7.24 -5.86
N ALA A 150 -16.40 -6.90 -6.94
CA ALA A 150 -16.12 -5.71 -7.74
C ALA A 150 -16.24 -4.41 -6.93
N LEU A 151 -17.29 -4.29 -6.11
CA LEU A 151 -17.48 -3.15 -5.21
C LEU A 151 -16.36 -3.03 -4.18
N LEU A 152 -15.91 -4.15 -3.60
CA LEU A 152 -14.78 -4.17 -2.65
C LEU A 152 -13.47 -3.77 -3.32
N CYS A 153 -13.20 -4.24 -4.53
CA CYS A 153 -12.01 -3.85 -5.29
C CYS A 153 -12.01 -2.35 -5.57
N ARG A 154 -13.15 -1.79 -6.01
CA ARG A 154 -13.31 -0.34 -6.24
C ARG A 154 -13.12 0.48 -4.98
N ALA A 155 -13.79 0.09 -3.89
CA ALA A 155 -13.68 0.74 -2.60
C ALA A 155 -12.25 0.69 -2.05
N TYR A 156 -11.59 -0.47 -2.12
CA TYR A 156 -10.23 -0.66 -1.63
C TYR A 156 -9.20 0.17 -2.40
N ALA A 157 -9.27 0.19 -3.73
CA ALA A 157 -8.34 0.99 -4.54
C ALA A 157 -8.50 2.50 -4.25
N HIS A 158 -9.73 3.02 -4.16
CA HIS A 158 -9.97 4.41 -3.76
C HIS A 158 -9.50 4.69 -2.32
N PHE A 159 -9.70 3.75 -1.39
CA PHE A 159 -9.22 3.89 0.00
C PHE A 159 -7.70 3.99 0.06
N MET A 160 -6.99 3.16 -0.68
CA MET A 160 -5.52 3.20 -0.75
C MET A 160 -5.01 4.52 -1.35
N LEU A 161 -5.63 4.99 -2.46
CA LEU A 161 -5.33 6.28 -3.05
C LEU A 161 -5.58 7.44 -2.06
N ALA A 162 -6.75 7.47 -1.42
CA ALA A 162 -7.09 8.52 -0.46
C ALA A 162 -6.10 8.57 0.71
N ASN A 163 -5.69 7.41 1.24
CA ASN A 163 -4.76 7.37 2.37
C ASN A 163 -3.33 7.79 2.00
N LEU A 164 -2.87 7.56 0.77
CA LEU A 164 -1.54 7.97 0.35
C LEU A 164 -1.50 9.44 -0.11
N PHE A 165 -2.48 9.86 -0.91
CA PHE A 165 -2.47 11.16 -1.60
C PHE A 165 -3.26 12.27 -0.91
N CYS A 166 -3.92 11.99 0.22
CA CYS A 166 -4.61 13.01 1.03
C CYS A 166 -4.06 13.06 2.45
N GLN A 167 -4.44 14.09 3.20
CA GLN A 167 -4.24 14.13 4.65
C GLN A 167 -5.02 13.00 5.32
N ALA A 168 -4.72 12.71 6.61
CA ALA A 168 -5.53 11.78 7.36
C ALA A 168 -6.99 12.25 7.42
N TYR A 169 -7.92 11.31 7.29
CA TYR A 169 -9.32 11.61 7.50
C TYR A 169 -9.57 12.00 8.97
N SER A 170 -10.36 13.03 9.17
CA SER A 170 -11.00 13.33 10.44
C SER A 170 -12.38 13.95 10.18
N PRO A 171 -13.42 13.57 10.90
CA PRO A 171 -14.75 14.18 10.77
C PRO A 171 -14.73 15.70 10.89
N LEU A 172 -13.78 16.24 11.65
CA LEU A 172 -13.64 17.69 11.89
C LEU A 172 -13.12 18.46 10.66
N THR A 173 -12.38 17.82 9.78
CA THR A 173 -11.68 18.53 8.68
C THR A 173 -11.96 17.95 7.29
N ALA A 174 -12.49 16.74 7.19
CA ALA A 174 -12.63 16.02 5.92
C ALA A 174 -13.47 16.78 4.88
N ALA A 175 -14.48 17.54 5.31
CA ALA A 175 -15.31 18.36 4.40
C ALA A 175 -14.53 19.51 3.74
N ALA A 176 -13.46 20.01 4.39
CA ALA A 176 -12.59 21.06 3.85
C ALA A 176 -11.31 20.51 3.22
N THR A 177 -10.99 19.24 3.45
CA THR A 177 -9.79 18.58 2.92
C THR A 177 -10.07 18.06 1.51
N LYS A 178 -9.15 18.32 0.57
CA LYS A 178 -9.24 17.77 -0.78
C LYS A 178 -9.04 16.26 -0.77
N GLY A 179 -9.97 15.54 -1.40
CA GLY A 179 -9.92 14.11 -1.62
C GLY A 179 -9.18 13.76 -2.92
N ILE A 180 -9.46 12.58 -3.43
CA ILE A 180 -9.09 12.11 -4.79
C ILE A 180 -10.35 12.09 -5.66
N VAL A 181 -10.21 11.98 -6.98
CA VAL A 181 -11.35 11.78 -7.87
C VAL A 181 -11.95 10.39 -7.62
N TYR A 182 -13.24 10.30 -7.35
CA TYR A 182 -13.95 9.02 -7.20
C TYR A 182 -14.62 8.66 -8.52
N MET A 183 -14.27 7.50 -9.10
CA MET A 183 -14.76 7.07 -10.41
C MET A 183 -15.74 5.90 -10.27
N GLU A 184 -16.94 6.07 -10.84
CA GLU A 184 -18.03 5.09 -10.77
C GLU A 184 -18.33 4.41 -12.10
N HIS A 185 -17.75 4.88 -13.20
CA HIS A 185 -17.94 4.35 -14.56
C HIS A 185 -16.62 3.98 -15.22
N SER A 186 -16.64 2.93 -16.05
CA SER A 186 -15.44 2.40 -16.71
C SER A 186 -14.88 3.33 -17.79
N ALA A 187 -15.73 4.17 -18.39
CA ALA A 187 -15.38 5.11 -19.44
C ALA A 187 -15.00 6.50 -18.93
N GLU A 188 -14.99 6.73 -17.61
CA GLU A 188 -14.60 8.01 -17.04
C GLU A 188 -13.09 8.24 -17.24
N GLU A 189 -12.74 9.40 -17.76
CA GLU A 189 -11.36 9.86 -17.86
C GLU A 189 -11.08 10.88 -16.76
N LEU A 190 -9.97 10.73 -16.06
CA LEU A 190 -9.51 11.68 -15.04
C LEU A 190 -9.42 13.13 -15.56
N SER A 191 -9.21 13.30 -16.87
CA SER A 191 -9.09 14.61 -17.51
C SER A 191 -10.40 15.40 -17.60
N TYR A 192 -11.56 14.77 -17.44
CA TYR A 192 -12.85 15.43 -17.54
C TYR A 192 -13.39 16.00 -16.23
N ASN A 193 -12.83 15.59 -15.11
CA ASN A 193 -13.23 16.11 -13.80
C ASN A 193 -12.00 16.51 -12.97
N PRO A 194 -11.37 17.65 -13.28
CA PRO A 194 -10.17 18.11 -12.59
C PRO A 194 -10.43 18.53 -11.13
N ASP A 195 -11.71 18.78 -10.78
CA ASP A 195 -12.07 19.17 -9.43
C ASP A 195 -12.10 17.95 -8.51
N ARG A 196 -11.18 17.96 -7.55
CA ARG A 196 -11.12 16.94 -6.50
C ARG A 196 -12.26 17.17 -5.50
N PRO A 197 -13.12 16.16 -5.22
CA PRO A 197 -14.16 16.27 -4.20
C PRO A 197 -13.54 16.44 -2.82
N SER A 198 -14.38 16.71 -1.82
CA SER A 198 -13.91 16.67 -0.43
C SER A 198 -13.50 15.26 -0.02
N LEU A 199 -12.58 15.15 0.93
CA LEU A 199 -12.21 13.85 1.50
C LEU A 199 -13.41 13.17 2.18
N ALA A 200 -14.35 13.95 2.72
CA ALA A 200 -15.60 13.44 3.27
C ALA A 200 -16.46 12.73 2.21
N ASP A 201 -16.60 13.34 1.02
CA ASP A 201 -17.36 12.73 -0.08
C ASP A 201 -16.69 11.43 -0.57
N VAL A 202 -15.36 11.43 -0.70
CA VAL A 202 -14.61 10.20 -1.08
C VAL A 202 -14.88 9.07 -0.10
N TYR A 203 -14.78 9.35 1.20
CA TYR A 203 -15.01 8.33 2.23
C TYR A 203 -16.48 7.88 2.29
N ALA A 204 -17.42 8.78 2.03
CA ALA A 204 -18.83 8.41 1.93
C ALA A 204 -19.10 7.46 0.76
N HIS A 205 -18.46 7.67 -0.40
CA HIS A 205 -18.57 6.78 -1.55
C HIS A 205 -17.91 5.42 -1.26
N ILE A 206 -16.74 5.38 -0.62
CA ILE A 206 -16.09 4.14 -0.18
C ILE A 206 -17.00 3.37 0.79
N GLU A 207 -17.60 4.06 1.79
CA GLU A 207 -18.51 3.44 2.75
C GLU A 207 -19.73 2.85 2.06
N ARG A 208 -20.32 3.57 1.11
CA ARG A 208 -21.47 3.09 0.33
C ARG A 208 -21.13 1.78 -0.41
N ASP A 209 -20.02 1.74 -1.14
CA ASP A 209 -19.60 0.56 -1.87
C ASP A 209 -19.29 -0.60 -0.92
N LEU A 210 -18.63 -0.33 0.21
CA LEU A 210 -18.34 -1.30 1.24
C LEU A 210 -19.60 -1.91 1.86
N LEU A 211 -20.58 -1.07 2.24
CA LEU A 211 -21.82 -1.53 2.85
C LEU A 211 -22.69 -2.32 1.87
N GLU A 212 -22.71 -1.95 0.58
CA GLU A 212 -23.41 -2.72 -0.45
C GLU A 212 -22.75 -4.08 -0.67
N ALA A 213 -21.41 -4.13 -0.65
CA ALA A 213 -20.64 -5.34 -0.91
C ALA A 213 -20.71 -6.38 0.21
N LEU A 214 -20.67 -5.94 1.47
CA LEU A 214 -20.54 -6.83 2.64
C LEU A 214 -21.55 -8.00 2.69
N PRO A 215 -22.85 -7.81 2.40
CA PRO A 215 -23.81 -8.92 2.37
C PRO A 215 -23.72 -9.79 1.12
N LEU A 216 -23.00 -9.39 0.08
CA LEU A 216 -22.95 -10.04 -1.22
C LEU A 216 -21.70 -10.91 -1.40
N VAL A 217 -20.58 -10.53 -0.78
CA VAL A 217 -19.28 -11.16 -1.01
C VAL A 217 -19.29 -12.63 -0.61
N GLY A 218 -18.82 -13.49 -1.54
CA GLY A 218 -18.71 -14.93 -1.37
C GLY A 218 -17.31 -15.42 -1.02
N SER A 219 -17.13 -16.74 -1.03
CA SER A 219 -15.82 -17.38 -0.78
C SER A 219 -15.54 -18.56 -1.72
N ASN A 220 -16.27 -18.64 -2.81
CA ASN A 220 -16.19 -19.77 -3.75
C ASN A 220 -15.11 -19.54 -4.82
N TYR A 221 -13.84 -19.51 -4.39
CA TYR A 221 -12.68 -19.32 -5.27
C TYR A 221 -11.73 -20.52 -5.17
N SER A 222 -10.97 -20.78 -6.23
CA SER A 222 -9.96 -21.84 -6.24
C SER A 222 -8.86 -21.58 -5.21
N VAL A 223 -8.43 -20.32 -5.05
CA VAL A 223 -7.52 -19.85 -4.00
C VAL A 223 -8.12 -18.60 -3.36
N ALA A 224 -8.96 -18.80 -2.36
CA ALA A 224 -9.78 -17.76 -1.76
C ALA A 224 -8.98 -16.57 -1.18
N LYS A 225 -7.72 -16.79 -0.79
CA LYS A 225 -6.88 -15.74 -0.18
C LYS A 225 -6.40 -14.67 -1.18
N TYR A 226 -6.57 -14.87 -2.48
CA TYR A 226 -6.28 -13.85 -3.50
C TYR A 226 -7.53 -13.07 -3.94
N HIS A 227 -8.63 -13.24 -3.23
CA HIS A 227 -9.91 -12.58 -3.46
C HIS A 227 -10.48 -12.03 -2.16
N PHE A 228 -11.35 -11.03 -2.27
CA PHE A 228 -12.14 -10.63 -1.11
C PHE A 228 -13.11 -11.75 -0.72
N THR A 229 -12.89 -12.31 0.44
CA THR A 229 -13.81 -13.21 1.13
C THR A 229 -14.56 -12.42 2.21
N PRO A 230 -15.64 -12.95 2.83
CA PRO A 230 -16.33 -12.25 3.93
C PRO A 230 -15.39 -11.79 5.05
N ARG A 231 -14.40 -12.63 5.44
CA ARG A 231 -13.42 -12.24 6.47
C ARG A 231 -12.47 -11.14 6.02
N ALA A 232 -12.01 -11.18 4.78
CA ALA A 232 -11.19 -10.11 4.20
C ALA A 232 -11.97 -8.80 4.10
N ALA A 233 -13.25 -8.87 3.72
CA ALA A 233 -14.15 -7.71 3.68
C ALA A 233 -14.39 -7.13 5.08
N TYR A 234 -14.55 -7.97 6.12
CA TYR A 234 -14.65 -7.50 7.51
C TYR A 234 -13.35 -6.85 8.00
N ALA A 235 -12.19 -7.37 7.62
CA ALA A 235 -10.91 -6.76 7.96
C ALA A 235 -10.74 -5.39 7.27
N PHE A 236 -11.14 -5.27 6.01
CA PHE A 236 -11.18 -3.99 5.32
C PHE A 236 -12.16 -3.02 5.99
N ALA A 237 -13.38 -3.44 6.29
CA ALA A 237 -14.37 -2.63 7.00
C ALA A 237 -13.85 -2.16 8.36
N CYS A 238 -13.19 -3.05 9.12
CA CYS A 238 -12.56 -2.70 10.40
C CYS A 238 -11.53 -1.59 10.22
N ARG A 239 -10.57 -1.72 9.29
CA ARG A 239 -9.55 -0.69 9.03
C ARG A 239 -10.18 0.62 8.52
N PHE A 240 -11.16 0.53 7.63
CA PHE A 240 -11.89 1.69 7.13
C PHE A 240 -12.56 2.47 8.26
N TYR A 241 -13.36 1.81 9.10
CA TYR A 241 -14.06 2.46 10.19
C TYR A 241 -13.14 2.96 11.30
N LEU A 242 -12.03 2.27 11.54
CA LEU A 242 -10.98 2.76 12.43
C LEU A 242 -10.41 4.10 11.94
N TYR A 243 -10.16 4.22 10.64
CA TYR A 243 -9.64 5.45 10.03
C TYR A 243 -10.69 6.55 9.93
N CYS A 244 -11.98 6.21 9.97
CA CYS A 244 -13.09 7.15 10.03
C CYS A 244 -13.45 7.61 11.46
N GLU A 245 -12.73 7.16 12.49
CA GLU A 245 -13.05 7.42 13.90
C GLU A 245 -14.43 6.85 14.31
N GLN A 246 -14.94 5.79 13.61
CA GLN A 246 -16.19 5.11 13.94
C GLN A 246 -15.89 3.83 14.74
N TRP A 247 -15.56 4.03 16.01
CA TRP A 247 -14.98 3.01 16.88
C TRP A 247 -15.87 1.79 17.10
N GLU A 248 -17.19 1.98 17.27
CA GLU A 248 -18.15 0.88 17.45
C GLU A 248 -18.17 -0.04 16.22
N LYS A 249 -18.23 0.54 15.01
CA LYS A 249 -18.21 -0.24 13.77
C LYS A 249 -16.86 -0.94 13.58
N ALA A 250 -15.75 -0.26 13.89
CA ALA A 250 -14.42 -0.86 13.81
C ALA A 250 -14.32 -2.10 14.72
N ALA A 251 -14.75 -2.00 15.99
CA ALA A 251 -14.77 -3.11 16.94
C ALA A 251 -15.71 -4.26 16.49
N GLN A 252 -16.88 -3.90 15.94
CA GLN A 252 -17.84 -4.86 15.42
C GLN A 252 -17.27 -5.68 14.26
N TYR A 253 -16.74 -5.01 13.23
CA TYR A 253 -16.19 -5.70 12.05
C TYR A 253 -14.91 -6.48 12.38
N ALA A 254 -14.07 -5.98 13.28
CA ALA A 254 -12.95 -6.75 13.80
C ALA A 254 -13.41 -8.05 14.47
N SER A 255 -14.49 -7.98 15.26
CA SER A 255 -15.05 -9.17 15.94
C SER A 255 -15.64 -10.17 14.95
N LEU A 256 -16.31 -9.72 13.89
CA LEU A 256 -16.77 -10.58 12.80
C LEU A 256 -15.61 -11.23 12.03
N CYS A 257 -14.54 -10.49 11.81
CA CYS A 257 -13.33 -10.99 11.18
C CYS A 257 -12.65 -12.09 12.01
N LEU A 258 -12.47 -11.86 13.31
CA LEU A 258 -11.75 -12.74 14.23
C LEU A 258 -12.57 -13.97 14.63
N GLY A 259 -13.91 -13.83 14.73
CA GLY A 259 -14.79 -14.89 15.20
C GLY A 259 -14.74 -15.10 16.72
N ALA A 260 -15.24 -16.25 17.18
CA ALA A 260 -15.40 -16.54 18.60
C ALA A 260 -14.09 -16.87 19.34
N SER A 261 -13.08 -17.36 18.63
CA SER A 261 -11.78 -17.79 19.18
C SER A 261 -10.63 -17.09 18.44
N PRO A 262 -10.38 -15.80 18.73
CA PRO A 262 -9.36 -15.02 18.03
C PRO A 262 -7.98 -15.66 18.03
N GLU A 263 -7.58 -16.29 19.13
CA GLU A 263 -6.28 -16.94 19.32
C GLU A 263 -5.99 -18.03 18.28
N THR A 264 -7.02 -18.70 17.77
CA THR A 264 -6.87 -19.75 16.74
C THR A 264 -6.70 -19.19 15.33
N MET A 265 -6.88 -17.89 15.19
CA MET A 265 -6.81 -17.19 13.91
C MET A 265 -5.50 -16.46 13.71
N LEU A 266 -4.76 -16.21 14.79
CA LEU A 266 -3.51 -15.46 14.73
C LEU A 266 -2.39 -16.27 14.05
N ARG A 267 -1.33 -15.59 13.65
CA ARG A 267 -0.14 -16.20 13.05
C ARG A 267 0.59 -17.05 14.07
N ASP A 268 0.89 -18.29 13.74
CA ASP A 268 1.65 -19.18 14.62
C ASP A 268 3.16 -18.89 14.57
N TRP A 269 3.58 -17.90 15.35
CA TRP A 269 4.98 -17.53 15.48
C TRP A 269 5.81 -18.62 16.15
N SER A 270 5.19 -19.45 17.01
CA SER A 270 5.88 -20.57 17.66
C SER A 270 6.27 -21.66 16.67
N TYR A 271 5.39 -21.93 15.70
CA TYR A 271 5.70 -22.84 14.60
C TYR A 271 6.80 -22.28 13.70
N MET A 272 6.75 -20.99 13.35
CA MET A 272 7.81 -20.34 12.55
C MET A 272 9.19 -20.47 13.20
N ALA A 273 9.27 -20.42 14.51
CA ALA A 273 10.52 -20.63 15.26
C ALA A 273 11.13 -22.03 15.05
N THR A 274 10.34 -23.02 14.69
CA THR A 274 10.80 -24.41 14.43
C THR A 274 11.26 -24.64 12.99
N MET A 275 10.99 -23.69 12.10
CA MET A 275 11.32 -23.80 10.67
C MET A 275 12.81 -23.54 10.40
N THR A 276 13.23 -23.81 9.18
CA THR A 276 14.55 -23.40 8.69
C THR A 276 14.68 -21.88 8.75
N GLN A 277 15.63 -21.39 9.56
CA GLN A 277 15.84 -19.97 9.85
C GLN A 277 16.57 -19.26 8.71
N THR A 278 15.97 -19.27 7.50
CA THR A 278 16.42 -18.50 6.33
C THR A 278 15.38 -17.48 5.94
N PHE A 279 15.82 -16.36 5.39
CA PHE A 279 14.90 -15.33 4.91
C PHE A 279 13.87 -15.89 3.92
N ALA A 280 14.31 -16.71 2.97
CA ALA A 280 13.44 -17.29 1.96
C ALA A 280 12.38 -18.22 2.55
N ALA A 281 12.76 -19.13 3.46
CA ALA A 281 11.82 -20.08 4.06
C ALA A 281 10.77 -19.37 4.93
N LEU A 282 11.21 -18.44 5.77
CA LEU A 282 10.31 -17.73 6.69
C LEU A 282 9.40 -16.75 5.97
N SER A 283 9.92 -15.96 5.03
CA SER A 283 9.10 -15.02 4.27
C SER A 283 8.12 -15.72 3.33
N GLN A 284 8.51 -16.88 2.75
CA GLN A 284 7.58 -17.67 1.95
C GLN A 284 6.44 -18.25 2.80
N HIS A 285 6.75 -18.72 4.01
CA HIS A 285 5.70 -19.17 4.93
C HIS A 285 4.80 -18.02 5.40
N TYR A 286 5.37 -16.83 5.63
CA TYR A 286 4.60 -15.68 6.08
C TYR A 286 3.44 -15.34 5.13
N ILE A 287 3.62 -15.56 3.83
CA ILE A 287 2.63 -15.29 2.77
C ILE A 287 1.82 -16.54 2.35
N ASP A 288 1.92 -17.66 3.07
CA ASP A 288 1.23 -18.89 2.69
C ASP A 288 -0.30 -18.69 2.73
N ALA A 289 -0.96 -19.02 1.63
CA ALA A 289 -2.40 -18.89 1.48
C ALA A 289 -3.20 -19.88 2.35
N THR A 290 -2.56 -20.88 2.95
CA THR A 290 -3.21 -21.82 3.86
C THR A 290 -3.33 -21.29 5.28
N LEU A 291 -2.60 -20.22 5.63
CA LEU A 291 -2.63 -19.66 6.97
C LEU A 291 -3.94 -18.92 7.26
N ASN A 292 -4.53 -19.20 8.41
CA ASN A 292 -5.73 -18.48 8.88
C ASN A 292 -5.47 -16.98 9.06
N SER A 293 -4.26 -16.62 9.46
CA SER A 293 -3.87 -15.23 9.71
C SER A 293 -3.85 -14.36 8.45
N ASN A 294 -3.62 -14.92 7.27
CA ASN A 294 -3.68 -14.18 6.02
C ASN A 294 -5.12 -14.11 5.52
N LEU A 295 -5.65 -12.92 5.33
CA LEU A 295 -7.04 -12.71 4.92
C LEU A 295 -7.17 -12.32 3.44
N LEU A 296 -6.28 -11.46 2.96
CA LEU A 296 -6.16 -11.10 1.56
C LEU A 296 -4.67 -11.01 1.21
N LEU A 297 -4.25 -11.78 0.23
CA LEU A 297 -2.89 -11.74 -0.34
C LEU A 297 -2.91 -11.01 -1.68
N LEU A 298 -2.00 -10.08 -1.86
CA LEU A 298 -1.82 -9.37 -3.12
C LEU A 298 -0.42 -9.63 -3.68
N THR A 299 -0.34 -9.74 -5.00
CA THR A 299 0.92 -9.78 -5.72
C THR A 299 1.23 -8.40 -6.29
N ALA A 300 2.44 -7.90 -6.06
CA ALA A 300 2.80 -6.58 -6.55
C ALA A 300 4.22 -6.51 -7.09
N TYR A 301 4.44 -5.60 -8.03
CA TYR A 301 5.77 -5.10 -8.32
C TYR A 301 6.27 -4.32 -7.10
N SER A 302 7.39 -4.74 -6.53
CA SER A 302 7.89 -4.16 -5.29
C SER A 302 9.38 -4.40 -5.09
N ALA A 303 10.07 -3.37 -4.64
CA ALA A 303 11.45 -3.47 -4.21
C ALA A 303 11.60 -3.78 -2.70
N MET A 304 10.51 -3.94 -1.96
CA MET A 304 10.53 -4.12 -0.49
C MET A 304 11.43 -5.30 -0.07
N GLY A 305 11.24 -6.47 -0.67
CA GLY A 305 12.01 -7.67 -0.32
C GLY A 305 13.52 -7.53 -0.54
N ILE A 306 13.96 -6.77 -1.55
CA ILE A 306 15.39 -6.52 -1.78
C ILE A 306 15.92 -5.37 -0.92
N VAL A 307 15.12 -4.35 -0.67
CA VAL A 307 15.54 -3.17 0.11
C VAL A 307 15.67 -3.52 1.60
N PHE A 308 14.67 -4.18 2.17
CA PHE A 308 14.62 -4.53 3.59
C PHE A 308 15.12 -5.94 3.91
N GLY A 309 15.28 -6.81 2.91
CA GLY A 309 15.87 -8.13 3.06
C GLY A 309 17.40 -8.12 3.10
N PRO A 310 18.03 -9.31 3.15
CA PRO A 310 19.49 -9.46 3.29
C PRO A 310 20.26 -9.24 1.98
N TYR A 311 19.67 -8.63 0.96
CA TYR A 311 20.21 -8.61 -0.40
C TYR A 311 20.92 -7.31 -0.77
N ARG A 312 20.66 -6.21 -0.08
CA ARG A 312 21.27 -4.92 -0.37
C ARG A 312 22.11 -4.46 0.82
N TYR A 313 23.42 -4.46 0.63
CA TYR A 313 24.39 -3.96 1.59
C TYR A 313 24.57 -2.45 1.46
N MET A 314 25.15 -1.81 2.47
CA MET A 314 25.50 -0.38 2.44
C MET A 314 24.30 0.48 2.05
N SER A 315 23.11 0.14 2.55
CA SER A 315 21.90 0.90 2.32
C SER A 315 21.93 2.19 3.09
N LYS A 316 21.75 3.33 2.39
CA LYS A 316 21.70 4.63 3.04
C LYS A 316 20.48 4.73 3.97
N TYR A 317 19.37 4.15 3.57
CA TYR A 317 18.15 4.16 4.35
C TYR A 317 17.80 2.75 4.80
N SER A 318 17.58 2.57 6.10
CA SER A 318 17.34 1.26 6.68
C SER A 318 16.56 1.34 8.00
N HIS A 319 15.83 0.27 8.31
CA HIS A 319 15.44 -0.02 9.68
C HIS A 319 16.63 -0.71 10.36
N GLY A 320 17.46 0.04 11.05
CA GLY A 320 18.71 -0.46 11.60
C GLY A 320 18.67 -0.68 13.10
N GLN A 321 19.83 -0.96 13.68
CA GLN A 321 19.95 -1.31 15.09
C GLN A 321 19.52 -0.20 16.04
N TYR A 322 19.71 1.09 15.66
CA TYR A 322 19.30 2.18 16.53
C TYR A 322 17.78 2.16 16.74
N LEU A 323 17.01 2.08 15.65
CA LEU A 323 15.55 1.96 15.72
C LEU A 323 15.12 0.68 16.46
N ALA A 324 15.75 -0.46 16.14
CA ALA A 324 15.43 -1.72 16.78
C ALA A 324 15.58 -1.68 18.30
N ARG A 325 16.67 -1.11 18.79
CA ARG A 325 17.03 -1.10 20.23
C ARG A 325 16.31 -0.03 21.05
N HIS A 326 15.87 1.04 20.43
CA HIS A 326 15.30 2.15 21.17
C HIS A 326 13.79 2.33 20.92
N GLU A 327 13.29 1.93 19.76
CA GLU A 327 11.94 2.29 19.36
C GLU A 327 11.07 1.13 18.88
N THR A 328 11.64 -0.05 18.57
CA THR A 328 10.90 -1.17 17.99
C THR A 328 11.32 -2.52 18.61
N SER A 329 11.62 -3.53 17.80
CA SER A 329 11.70 -4.94 18.18
C SER A 329 12.65 -5.32 19.33
N GLU A 330 13.68 -4.54 19.62
CA GLU A 330 14.65 -4.79 20.69
C GLU A 330 14.59 -3.73 21.80
N ALA A 331 13.65 -2.79 21.71
CA ALA A 331 13.46 -1.75 22.71
C ALA A 331 12.93 -2.33 24.03
N PRO A 332 13.02 -1.58 25.13
CA PRO A 332 12.37 -1.96 26.38
C PRO A 332 10.84 -1.93 26.22
N HIS A 333 10.20 -3.09 26.26
CA HIS A 333 8.76 -3.28 26.15
C HIS A 333 8.14 -3.78 27.46
N ILE A 334 6.81 -3.73 27.53
CA ILE A 334 6.03 -4.14 28.71
C ILE A 334 6.25 -5.61 29.12
N TRP A 335 6.66 -6.48 28.19
CA TRP A 335 7.01 -7.89 28.49
C TRP A 335 8.43 -8.08 29.02
N GLY A 336 9.19 -7.01 29.23
CA GLY A 336 10.55 -7.05 29.76
C GLY A 336 11.52 -7.82 28.85
N SER A 337 12.28 -8.75 29.44
CA SER A 337 13.28 -9.55 28.72
C SER A 337 12.74 -10.84 28.10
N ALA A 338 11.43 -11.05 28.08
CA ALA A 338 10.84 -12.24 27.47
C ALA A 338 11.14 -12.26 25.95
N PRO A 339 11.68 -13.39 25.42
CA PRO A 339 12.09 -13.44 24.02
C PRO A 339 10.88 -13.58 23.09
N TYR A 340 11.02 -13.09 21.87
CA TYR A 340 10.08 -13.42 20.79
C TYR A 340 10.13 -14.92 20.49
N TYR A 341 9.02 -15.50 20.02
CA TYR A 341 9.03 -16.84 19.42
C TYR A 341 9.91 -16.84 18.17
N GLN A 342 9.62 -15.98 17.22
CA GLN A 342 10.44 -15.77 16.03
C GLN A 342 11.14 -14.40 16.16
N GLY A 343 12.41 -14.43 16.45
CA GLY A 343 13.22 -13.21 16.54
C GLY A 343 13.48 -12.58 15.18
N THR A 344 13.94 -11.34 15.23
CA THR A 344 14.49 -10.63 14.08
C THR A 344 15.96 -10.99 13.89
N HIS A 345 16.50 -10.73 12.70
CA HIS A 345 17.93 -10.80 12.46
C HIS A 345 18.47 -9.39 12.21
N THR A 346 19.39 -8.94 13.06
CA THR A 346 20.10 -7.69 12.85
C THR A 346 21.48 -7.97 12.30
N TYR A 347 21.76 -7.43 11.12
CA TYR A 347 23.09 -7.44 10.52
C TYR A 347 23.78 -6.13 10.87
N SER A 348 24.88 -6.22 11.57
CA SER A 348 25.74 -5.09 11.90
C SER A 348 27.16 -5.40 11.44
N ALA A 349 27.62 -4.64 10.46
CA ALA A 349 28.97 -4.71 9.93
C ALA A 349 29.32 -3.33 9.36
N THR A 350 30.58 -3.13 8.94
CA THR A 350 30.97 -1.89 8.26
C THR A 350 30.01 -1.61 7.11
N ASN A 351 29.32 -0.47 7.18
CA ASN A 351 28.34 -0.02 6.20
C ASN A 351 27.16 -0.99 5.96
N LEU A 352 26.85 -1.84 6.92
CA LEU A 352 25.68 -2.70 6.89
C LEU A 352 25.05 -2.73 8.29
N ASP A 353 23.93 -2.05 8.41
CA ASP A 353 23.09 -2.08 9.61
C ASP A 353 21.64 -2.23 9.18
N LYS A 354 21.08 -3.42 9.37
CA LYS A 354 19.70 -3.75 9.05
C LYS A 354 19.12 -4.69 10.07
N THR A 355 17.91 -4.40 10.52
CA THR A 355 17.06 -5.37 11.20
C THR A 355 16.09 -5.98 10.18
N ILE A 356 16.18 -7.30 10.04
CA ILE A 356 15.43 -8.06 9.04
C ILE A 356 14.21 -8.70 9.69
N PHE A 357 13.04 -8.39 9.13
CA PHE A 357 11.76 -8.99 9.46
C PHE A 357 11.35 -9.91 8.32
N PHE A 358 10.98 -11.14 8.59
CA PHE A 358 10.73 -12.17 7.57
C PHE A 358 9.32 -12.10 6.97
N LYS A 359 8.88 -10.92 6.53
CA LYS A 359 7.50 -10.70 6.10
C LYS A 359 7.31 -10.72 4.59
N LEU A 360 8.25 -10.14 3.84
CA LEU A 360 8.09 -9.89 2.41
C LEU A 360 9.12 -10.67 1.61
N PRO A 361 8.73 -11.71 0.86
CA PRO A 361 9.65 -12.45 0.02
C PRO A 361 10.22 -11.56 -1.09
N TYR A 362 11.48 -11.78 -1.42
CA TYR A 362 12.10 -11.28 -2.63
C TYR A 362 11.81 -12.25 -3.77
N LEU A 363 11.02 -11.80 -4.74
CA LEU A 363 10.72 -12.53 -5.95
C LEU A 363 11.24 -11.73 -7.14
N PHE A 364 11.63 -12.42 -8.22
CA PHE A 364 12.10 -11.79 -9.44
C PHE A 364 11.42 -12.43 -10.64
N GLU A 365 10.72 -11.62 -11.41
CA GLU A 365 10.08 -12.03 -12.66
C GLU A 365 10.98 -11.65 -13.82
N TYR A 366 11.45 -12.65 -14.57
CA TYR A 366 12.27 -12.42 -15.74
C TYR A 366 11.42 -11.96 -16.92
N ALA A 367 11.65 -10.74 -17.41
CA ALA A 367 11.11 -10.26 -18.68
C ALA A 367 11.91 -10.85 -19.86
N ASP A 368 13.23 -10.95 -19.71
CA ASP A 368 14.13 -11.65 -20.63
C ASP A 368 15.06 -12.56 -19.80
N PRO A 369 14.79 -13.87 -19.76
CA PRO A 369 15.65 -14.83 -19.05
C PRO A 369 17.07 -14.94 -19.61
N VAL A 370 17.27 -14.65 -20.91
CA VAL A 370 18.58 -14.73 -21.57
C VAL A 370 19.43 -13.52 -21.20
N ALA A 371 18.84 -12.33 -21.23
CA ALA A 371 19.50 -11.11 -20.81
C ALA A 371 19.59 -10.97 -19.28
N GLY A 372 18.85 -11.79 -18.51
CA GLY A 372 18.77 -11.70 -17.06
C GLY A 372 18.05 -10.44 -16.56
N THR A 373 17.21 -9.81 -17.39
CA THR A 373 16.47 -8.61 -17.05
C THR A 373 15.05 -8.93 -16.64
N GLY A 374 14.48 -8.13 -15.72
CA GLY A 374 13.15 -8.35 -15.21
C GLY A 374 12.78 -7.38 -14.10
N TYR A 375 11.78 -7.77 -13.32
CA TYR A 375 11.16 -6.92 -12.30
C TYR A 375 11.16 -7.57 -10.93
N TYR A 376 11.39 -6.78 -9.90
CA TYR A 376 11.20 -7.21 -8.52
C TYR A 376 9.72 -7.33 -8.20
N ARG A 377 9.35 -8.43 -7.57
CA ARG A 377 7.99 -8.69 -7.11
C ARG A 377 7.98 -9.17 -5.66
N THR A 378 6.83 -9.04 -5.05
CA THR A 378 6.52 -9.65 -3.76
C THR A 378 5.07 -10.13 -3.74
N VAL A 379 4.76 -10.99 -2.77
CA VAL A 379 3.39 -11.24 -2.31
C VAL A 379 3.32 -10.71 -0.89
N TYR A 380 2.23 -10.07 -0.54
CA TYR A 380 2.04 -9.51 0.80
C TYR A 380 0.61 -9.67 1.29
N PRO A 381 0.39 -9.89 2.58
CA PRO A 381 -0.94 -9.85 3.15
C PRO A 381 -1.40 -8.39 3.27
N ALA A 382 -2.42 -8.02 2.50
CA ALA A 382 -3.07 -6.71 2.59
C ALA A 382 -3.87 -6.56 3.89
N PHE A 383 -4.40 -7.67 4.39
CA PHE A 383 -5.10 -7.77 5.68
C PHE A 383 -4.71 -9.04 6.42
N THR A 384 -4.49 -8.91 7.73
CA THR A 384 -4.22 -10.03 8.64
C THR A 384 -5.17 -10.02 9.83
N THR A 385 -5.32 -11.16 10.47
CA THR A 385 -6.08 -11.26 11.73
C THR A 385 -5.36 -10.59 12.89
N ASP A 386 -4.02 -10.62 12.88
CA ASP A 386 -3.17 -9.98 13.88
C ASP A 386 -3.39 -8.47 13.89
N GLU A 387 -3.43 -7.84 12.70
CA GLU A 387 -3.81 -6.43 12.58
C GLU A 387 -5.26 -6.18 13.03
N ALA A 388 -6.21 -7.03 12.62
CA ALA A 388 -7.61 -6.88 13.00
C ALA A 388 -7.80 -6.95 14.53
N LEU A 389 -7.00 -7.76 15.23
CA LEU A 389 -7.01 -7.84 16.69
C LEU A 389 -6.54 -6.51 17.33
N LEU A 390 -5.45 -5.94 16.83
CA LEU A 390 -4.93 -4.66 17.32
C LEU A 390 -5.85 -3.49 16.95
N ASN A 391 -6.50 -3.53 15.79
CA ASN A 391 -7.53 -2.55 15.41
C ASN A 391 -8.74 -2.62 16.38
N ARG A 392 -9.12 -3.83 16.82
CA ARG A 392 -10.19 -3.99 17.82
C ARG A 392 -9.76 -3.46 19.18
N ALA A 393 -8.53 -3.72 19.60
CA ALA A 393 -7.98 -3.18 20.83
C ALA A 393 -8.01 -1.63 20.83
N GLU A 394 -7.58 -1.00 19.72
CA GLU A 394 -7.63 0.45 19.55
C GLU A 394 -9.07 0.99 19.68
N ALA A 395 -10.01 0.40 18.94
CA ALA A 395 -11.41 0.80 18.98
C ALA A 395 -12.00 0.66 20.39
N ARG A 396 -11.70 -0.43 21.11
CA ARG A 396 -12.12 -0.64 22.50
C ARG A 396 -11.56 0.40 23.47
N VAL A 397 -10.28 0.76 23.32
CA VAL A 397 -9.69 1.86 24.10
C VAL A 397 -10.46 3.16 23.88
N MET A 398 -10.79 3.46 22.62
CA MET A 398 -11.53 4.68 22.29
C MET A 398 -12.97 4.68 22.85
N LEU A 399 -13.58 3.51 22.98
CA LEU A 399 -14.91 3.31 23.59
C LEU A 399 -14.88 3.31 25.13
N GLY A 400 -13.70 3.18 25.74
CA GLY A 400 -13.54 3.06 27.20
C GLY A 400 -13.62 1.63 27.71
N ASP A 401 -13.65 0.63 26.82
CA ASP A 401 -13.68 -0.80 27.15
C ASP A 401 -12.26 -1.33 27.44
N TYR A 402 -11.61 -0.74 28.45
CA TYR A 402 -10.17 -0.93 28.71
C TYR A 402 -9.78 -2.36 29.07
N ASP A 403 -10.61 -3.07 29.85
CA ASP A 403 -10.32 -4.47 30.21
C ASP A 403 -10.35 -5.39 28.98
N GLU A 404 -11.33 -5.19 28.11
CA GLU A 404 -11.42 -5.93 26.86
C GLU A 404 -10.30 -5.60 25.87
N ALA A 405 -9.88 -4.33 25.86
CA ALA A 405 -8.71 -3.91 25.07
C ALA A 405 -7.42 -4.54 25.61
N ALA A 406 -7.22 -4.55 26.93
CA ALA A 406 -6.08 -5.21 27.58
C ALA A 406 -6.07 -6.73 27.32
N ALA A 407 -7.24 -7.36 27.26
CA ALA A 407 -7.36 -8.79 26.88
C ALA A 407 -6.91 -9.03 25.43
N ASP A 408 -7.26 -8.18 24.48
CA ASP A 408 -6.80 -8.29 23.09
C ASP A 408 -5.29 -8.05 22.98
N LEU A 409 -4.77 -7.05 23.67
CA LEU A 409 -3.33 -6.78 23.73
C LEU A 409 -2.56 -7.95 24.37
N THR A 410 -3.12 -8.58 25.41
CA THR A 410 -2.55 -9.79 26.02
C THR A 410 -2.46 -10.93 25.02
N ARG A 411 -3.53 -11.17 24.24
CA ARG A 411 -3.56 -12.24 23.21
C ARG A 411 -2.49 -12.00 22.15
N TRP A 412 -2.38 -10.78 21.64
CA TRP A 412 -1.34 -10.45 20.66
C TRP A 412 0.06 -10.62 21.24
N MET A 413 0.31 -10.09 22.44
CA MET A 413 1.61 -10.17 23.12
C MET A 413 2.04 -11.63 23.36
N GLN A 414 1.17 -12.46 23.94
CA GLN A 414 1.44 -13.87 24.21
C GLN A 414 1.59 -14.70 22.94
N ASN A 415 1.07 -14.24 21.81
CA ASN A 415 1.20 -14.89 20.52
C ASN A 415 2.57 -14.65 19.88
N ILE A 416 3.18 -13.49 20.11
CA ILE A 416 4.46 -13.11 19.49
C ILE A 416 5.65 -13.29 20.44
N VAL A 417 5.43 -13.22 21.77
CA VAL A 417 6.44 -13.25 22.82
C VAL A 417 6.21 -14.42 23.78
N GLN A 418 7.30 -15.06 24.22
CA GLN A 418 7.26 -16.18 25.17
C GLN A 418 7.03 -15.69 26.60
N THR A 419 5.81 -15.26 26.89
CA THR A 419 5.44 -14.68 28.19
C THR A 419 4.09 -15.22 28.68
N SER A 420 3.92 -15.31 30.00
CA SER A 420 2.64 -15.56 30.65
C SER A 420 2.03 -14.30 31.28
N LEU A 421 2.62 -13.13 31.04
CA LEU A 421 2.10 -11.87 31.52
C LEU A 421 0.68 -11.64 30.98
N VAL A 422 -0.25 -11.28 31.86
CA VAL A 422 -1.61 -10.86 31.53
C VAL A 422 -1.68 -9.36 31.76
N LEU A 423 -1.96 -8.62 30.71
CA LEU A 423 -2.07 -7.16 30.77
C LEU A 423 -3.39 -6.77 31.42
N THR A 424 -3.32 -5.77 32.28
CA THR A 424 -4.47 -5.04 32.80
C THR A 424 -4.31 -3.56 32.48
N PRO A 425 -5.38 -2.76 32.48
CA PRO A 425 -5.27 -1.31 32.26
C PRO A 425 -4.25 -0.65 33.19
N GLN A 426 -4.20 -1.08 34.47
CA GLN A 426 -3.25 -0.54 35.44
C GLN A 426 -1.79 -0.90 35.11
N ILE A 427 -1.50 -2.16 34.74
CA ILE A 427 -0.15 -2.59 34.34
C ILE A 427 0.32 -1.79 33.13
N ILE A 428 -0.56 -1.58 32.16
CA ILE A 428 -0.26 -0.78 30.97
C ILE A 428 0.03 0.68 31.35
N GLN A 429 -0.83 1.30 32.15
CA GLN A 429 -0.64 2.68 32.58
C GLN A 429 0.67 2.85 33.37
N ASP A 430 0.94 1.97 34.33
CA ASP A 430 2.17 2.03 35.15
C ASP A 430 3.42 1.92 34.28
N PHE A 431 3.41 1.01 33.30
CA PHE A 431 4.54 0.81 32.41
C PHE A 431 4.80 2.04 31.52
N TYR A 432 3.78 2.52 30.79
CA TYR A 432 3.96 3.66 29.87
C TYR A 432 4.17 4.98 30.62
N ASN A 433 3.68 5.14 31.84
CA ASN A 433 4.01 6.29 32.68
C ASN A 433 5.43 6.24 33.25
N GLY A 434 6.03 5.06 33.30
CA GLY A 434 7.43 4.88 33.68
C GLY A 434 8.45 5.10 32.55
N ILE A 435 7.99 5.32 31.29
CA ILE A 435 8.83 5.57 30.12
C ILE A 435 8.74 7.04 29.73
N ASP A 436 9.88 7.67 29.47
CA ASP A 436 9.94 9.02 28.92
C ASP A 436 9.44 9.04 27.48
N TYR A 437 8.83 10.16 27.08
CA TYR A 437 8.46 10.39 25.68
C TYR A 437 9.68 10.56 24.81
N CYS A 438 9.60 10.08 23.56
CA CYS A 438 10.55 10.47 22.54
C CYS A 438 10.66 12.00 22.48
N TYR A 439 11.89 12.48 22.48
CA TYR A 439 12.19 13.90 22.42
C TYR A 439 13.34 14.17 21.47
N SER A 440 13.27 15.25 20.73
CA SER A 440 14.42 15.73 19.98
C SER A 440 14.44 17.27 19.93
N ASP A 441 15.61 17.82 20.19
CA ASP A 441 15.93 19.22 19.96
C ASP A 441 17.25 19.32 19.19
N ASP A 442 17.80 20.51 19.04
CA ASP A 442 19.05 20.76 18.31
C ASP A 442 20.28 20.05 18.93
N LYS A 443 20.16 19.49 20.12
CA LYS A 443 21.31 18.97 20.91
C LYS A 443 21.08 17.59 21.48
N HIS A 444 19.84 17.15 21.62
CA HIS A 444 19.51 15.90 22.31
C HIS A 444 18.44 15.14 21.58
N ILE A 445 18.65 13.84 21.45
CA ILE A 445 17.61 12.89 21.11
C ILE A 445 17.44 11.93 22.29
N LEU A 446 16.18 11.72 22.66
CA LEU A 446 15.76 10.56 23.42
C LEU A 446 14.80 9.75 22.55
N SER A 447 15.21 8.54 22.20
CA SER A 447 14.39 7.61 21.44
C SER A 447 13.82 6.54 22.35
N THR A 448 12.51 6.41 22.35
CA THR A 448 11.78 5.41 23.13
C THR A 448 10.58 4.89 22.32
N VAL A 449 9.94 3.84 22.81
CA VAL A 449 8.69 3.33 22.20
C VAL A 449 7.51 4.31 22.34
N LYS A 450 7.57 5.24 23.31
CA LYS A 450 6.52 6.19 23.66
C LYS A 450 6.66 7.48 22.86
N LYS A 451 5.61 7.89 22.14
CA LYS A 451 5.59 9.09 21.28
C LYS A 451 4.63 10.13 21.83
N HIS A 452 4.92 11.42 21.64
CA HIS A 452 3.91 12.44 21.81
C HIS A 452 2.81 12.25 20.77
N LEU A 453 1.57 12.14 21.22
CA LEU A 453 0.40 11.97 20.36
C LEU A 453 -0.38 13.27 20.27
N ASN A 454 -0.74 13.67 19.07
CA ASN A 454 -1.49 14.89 18.82
C ASN A 454 -2.60 14.66 17.76
N PRO A 455 -3.52 13.69 17.98
CA PRO A 455 -4.61 13.43 17.05
C PRO A 455 -5.66 14.54 17.08
N ARG A 456 -6.64 14.48 16.16
CA ARG A 456 -7.80 15.37 16.17
C ARG A 456 -8.94 14.87 17.04
N PHE A 457 -8.93 13.59 17.39
CA PHE A 457 -9.88 12.98 18.33
C PHE A 457 -9.34 13.01 19.76
N ASN A 458 -10.24 12.90 20.73
CA ASN A 458 -9.88 13.02 22.15
C ASN A 458 -9.26 11.71 22.69
N ILE A 459 -8.01 11.80 23.13
CA ILE A 459 -7.26 10.71 23.76
C ILE A 459 -7.01 10.90 25.27
N GLY A 460 -7.52 11.99 25.87
CA GLY A 460 -7.16 12.40 27.23
C GLY A 460 -5.83 13.16 27.26
N GLU A 461 -5.38 13.46 28.49
CA GLU A 461 -4.07 14.11 28.71
C GLU A 461 -2.95 13.07 28.77
N GLU A 462 -1.71 13.49 28.51
CA GLU A 462 -0.53 12.64 28.64
C GLU A 462 -0.44 12.04 30.06
N GLY A 463 -0.26 10.71 30.13
CA GLY A 463 -0.20 9.95 31.39
C GLY A 463 -1.57 9.49 31.92
N GLU A 464 -2.68 9.92 31.33
CA GLU A 464 -3.99 9.35 31.65
C GLU A 464 -4.14 7.92 31.11
N LEU A 465 -5.07 7.17 31.70
CA LEU A 465 -5.27 5.77 31.34
C LEU A 465 -5.52 5.56 29.84
N LYS A 466 -6.38 6.38 29.25
CA LYS A 466 -6.71 6.27 27.82
C LYS A 466 -5.48 6.47 26.93
N GLU A 467 -4.70 7.50 27.23
CA GLU A 467 -3.47 7.80 26.49
C GLU A 467 -2.46 6.66 26.65
N ALA A 468 -2.22 6.18 27.86
CA ALA A 468 -1.31 5.07 28.13
C ALA A 468 -1.73 3.76 27.41
N MET A 469 -3.03 3.47 27.39
CA MET A 469 -3.58 2.34 26.63
C MET A 469 -3.33 2.49 25.12
N LEU A 470 -3.47 3.70 24.57
CA LEU A 470 -3.17 3.98 23.16
C LEU A 470 -1.68 3.88 22.86
N GLN A 471 -0.80 4.29 23.79
CA GLN A 471 0.65 4.06 23.64
C GLN A 471 0.95 2.56 23.49
N CYS A 472 0.33 1.71 24.31
CA CYS A 472 0.47 0.27 24.21
C CYS A 472 -0.03 -0.28 22.86
N VAL A 473 -1.20 0.16 22.42
CA VAL A 473 -1.74 -0.20 21.10
C VAL A 473 -0.78 0.19 19.98
N LEU A 474 -0.27 1.41 19.99
CA LEU A 474 0.60 1.94 18.93
C LEU A 474 1.99 1.30 18.93
N ASP A 475 2.52 0.95 20.10
CA ASP A 475 3.76 0.18 20.24
C ASP A 475 3.61 -1.21 19.61
N PHE A 476 2.55 -1.94 19.98
CA PHE A 476 2.28 -3.27 19.45
C PHE A 476 1.95 -3.23 17.94
N ARG A 477 1.15 -2.26 17.50
CA ARG A 477 0.86 -2.05 16.08
C ARG A 477 2.13 -1.73 15.29
N ARG A 478 3.04 -0.92 15.84
CA ARG A 478 4.30 -0.60 15.17
C ARG A 478 5.11 -1.86 14.89
N ILE A 479 5.26 -2.76 15.87
CA ILE A 479 5.95 -4.04 15.70
C ILE A 479 5.24 -4.93 14.68
N GLU A 480 3.90 -5.07 14.82
CA GLU A 480 3.10 -5.87 13.89
C GLU A 480 3.23 -5.36 12.44
N THR A 481 3.26 -4.06 12.25
CA THR A 481 3.20 -3.44 10.92
C THR A 481 4.56 -2.99 10.36
N LEU A 482 5.67 -3.31 11.01
CA LEU A 482 7.01 -3.06 10.47
C LEU A 482 7.14 -3.63 9.05
N GLN A 483 7.65 -2.80 8.14
CA GLN A 483 7.85 -3.11 6.72
C GLN A 483 6.56 -3.46 5.95
N THR A 484 5.41 -2.95 6.40
CA THR A 484 4.13 -3.08 5.67
C THR A 484 3.59 -1.73 5.18
N GLY A 485 4.25 -0.62 5.52
CA GLY A 485 3.82 0.74 5.21
C GLY A 485 2.68 1.27 6.08
N LEU A 486 2.06 0.45 6.94
CA LEU A 486 0.89 0.87 7.73
C LEU A 486 1.25 1.87 8.84
N ARG A 487 2.49 1.87 9.33
CA ARG A 487 2.96 2.84 10.32
C ARG A 487 2.78 4.28 9.87
N TRP A 488 2.94 4.57 8.58
CA TRP A 488 2.73 5.90 8.02
C TRP A 488 1.32 6.44 8.29
N TYR A 489 0.31 5.59 8.19
CA TYR A 489 -1.08 5.98 8.44
C TYR A 489 -1.36 6.20 9.93
N ASP A 490 -0.74 5.43 10.82
CA ASP A 490 -0.81 5.67 12.26
C ASP A 490 -0.13 7.00 12.64
N VAL A 491 1.03 7.31 12.05
CA VAL A 491 1.71 8.62 12.21
C VAL A 491 0.77 9.76 11.83
N LYS A 492 0.11 9.67 10.69
CA LYS A 492 -0.81 10.71 10.21
C LYS A 492 -2.04 10.86 11.10
N ARG A 493 -2.65 9.73 11.51
CA ARG A 493 -3.86 9.71 12.33
C ARG A 493 -3.62 10.25 13.74
N TYR A 494 -2.50 9.87 14.33
CA TYR A 494 -2.14 10.27 15.70
C TYR A 494 -1.31 11.55 15.77
N GLY A 495 -0.98 12.17 14.63
CA GLY A 495 -0.19 13.39 14.58
C GLY A 495 1.19 13.24 15.21
N ILE A 496 1.80 12.05 15.07
CA ILE A 496 3.13 11.75 15.59
C ILE A 496 4.15 12.57 14.81
N GLU A 497 5.00 13.29 15.52
CA GLU A 497 6.11 14.03 14.92
C GLU A 497 7.22 13.06 14.49
N ILE A 498 7.73 13.23 13.26
CA ILE A 498 8.88 12.48 12.75
C ILE A 498 10.06 13.42 12.59
N VAL A 499 11.16 13.06 13.21
CA VAL A 499 12.43 13.76 13.07
C VAL A 499 13.35 12.96 12.18
N ARG A 500 13.82 13.57 11.08
CA ARG A 500 14.85 12.98 10.21
C ARG A 500 16.22 13.20 10.83
N ARG A 501 16.97 12.12 10.93
CA ARG A 501 18.29 12.09 11.54
C ARG A 501 19.25 11.27 10.71
N VAL A 502 20.53 11.54 10.85
CA VAL A 502 21.62 10.73 10.30
C VAL A 502 22.25 9.95 11.42
N ILE A 503 22.39 8.63 11.24
CA ILE A 503 23.08 7.74 12.17
C ILE A 503 24.55 7.67 11.76
N ASN A 504 25.45 8.00 12.68
CA ASN A 504 26.89 8.00 12.45
C ASN A 504 27.51 6.57 12.50
N ALA A 505 28.80 6.48 12.23
CA ALA A 505 29.54 5.21 12.24
C ALA A 505 29.58 4.51 13.61
N ALA A 506 29.29 5.22 14.71
CA ALA A 506 29.15 4.62 16.04
C ALA A 506 27.75 4.05 16.30
N GLY A 507 26.80 4.22 15.37
CA GLY A 507 25.41 3.78 15.49
C GLY A 507 24.53 4.76 16.26
N GLU A 508 24.96 6.01 16.42
CA GLU A 508 24.26 7.05 17.20
C GLU A 508 23.76 8.18 16.29
N PRO A 509 22.64 8.83 16.65
CA PRO A 509 22.15 9.99 15.91
C PRO A 509 23.08 11.19 16.04
N GLU A 510 23.41 11.79 14.92
CA GLU A 510 24.40 12.90 14.89
C GLU A 510 23.82 14.19 14.32
N THR A 511 23.02 14.10 13.28
CA THR A 511 22.53 15.28 12.54
C THR A 511 21.02 15.20 12.38
N PHE A 512 20.36 16.33 12.64
CA PHE A 512 18.91 16.50 12.42
C PHE A 512 18.71 17.33 11.16
N THR A 513 17.93 16.79 10.22
CA THR A 513 17.83 17.38 8.90
C THR A 513 16.45 17.96 8.58
N ASP A 514 15.38 17.38 9.12
CA ASP A 514 14.00 17.82 8.86
C ASP A 514 13.04 17.27 9.94
N ILE A 515 11.91 17.94 10.13
CA ILE A 515 10.86 17.53 11.06
C ILE A 515 9.51 17.59 10.34
N LEU A 516 8.75 16.50 10.42
CA LEU A 516 7.37 16.43 9.94
C LEU A 516 6.42 16.47 11.13
N ARG A 517 5.48 17.40 11.09
CA ARG A 517 4.47 17.58 12.14
C ARG A 517 3.06 17.29 11.62
N ARG A 518 2.12 17.16 12.55
CA ARG A 518 0.70 17.10 12.19
C ARG A 518 0.33 18.25 11.25
N ASP A 519 -0.47 17.94 10.24
CA ASP A 519 -0.97 18.88 9.23
C ASP A 519 0.10 19.46 8.28
N ASP A 520 1.34 18.97 8.35
CA ASP A 520 2.32 19.31 7.33
C ASP A 520 1.76 18.89 5.95
N PRO A 521 1.76 19.79 4.95
CA PRO A 521 1.28 19.45 3.61
C PRO A 521 1.99 18.24 2.99
N ARG A 522 3.21 17.93 3.43
CA ARG A 522 4.00 16.78 2.96
C ARG A 522 3.47 15.43 3.49
N CYS A 523 2.56 15.43 4.47
CA CYS A 523 1.85 14.22 4.89
C CYS A 523 0.99 13.61 3.78
N ALA A 524 0.62 14.38 2.78
CA ALA A 524 -0.03 13.90 1.56
C ALA A 524 1.01 13.84 0.42
N VAL A 525 1.23 12.66 -0.15
CA VAL A 525 2.09 12.51 -1.33
C VAL A 525 1.55 13.39 -2.47
N GLN A 526 2.45 14.03 -3.24
CA GLN A 526 2.02 14.90 -4.32
C GLN A 526 1.30 14.11 -5.42
N ILE A 527 0.24 14.70 -5.93
CA ILE A 527 -0.47 14.16 -7.11
C ILE A 527 0.53 13.98 -8.25
N PRO A 528 0.55 12.83 -8.93
CA PRO A 528 1.51 12.53 -9.99
C PRO A 528 1.55 13.59 -11.10
N ILE A 529 2.72 13.76 -11.72
CA ILE A 529 2.94 14.78 -12.75
C ILE A 529 1.97 14.59 -13.92
N LYS A 530 1.73 13.37 -14.38
CA LYS A 530 0.79 13.08 -15.48
C LYS A 530 -0.63 13.51 -15.13
N ALA A 531 -1.11 13.19 -13.93
CA ALA A 531 -2.44 13.59 -13.47
C ALA A 531 -2.57 15.11 -13.36
N ARG A 532 -1.54 15.80 -12.83
CA ARG A 532 -1.51 17.27 -12.77
C ARG A 532 -1.49 17.90 -14.17
N THR A 533 -0.76 17.32 -15.11
CA THR A 533 -0.73 17.77 -16.50
C THR A 533 -2.09 17.58 -17.18
N ALA A 534 -2.83 16.54 -16.78
CA ALA A 534 -4.22 16.32 -17.22
C ALA A 534 -5.23 17.23 -16.51
N GLY A 535 -4.82 18.08 -15.57
CA GLY A 535 -5.67 19.08 -14.93
C GLY A 535 -6.06 18.80 -13.48
N VAL A 536 -5.64 17.66 -12.90
CA VAL A 536 -5.94 17.36 -11.50
C VAL A 536 -5.18 18.32 -10.58
N GLU A 537 -5.89 18.97 -9.64
CA GLU A 537 -5.33 19.95 -8.71
C GLU A 537 -4.23 19.32 -7.85
N PRO A 538 -3.02 19.94 -7.74
CA PRO A 538 -1.95 19.43 -6.90
C PRO A 538 -2.26 19.56 -5.41
N ASN A 539 -1.57 18.77 -4.59
CA ASN A 539 -1.55 18.98 -3.15
C ASN A 539 -0.74 20.24 -2.81
N PRO A 540 -1.15 21.01 -1.79
CA PRO A 540 -0.38 22.15 -1.30
C PRO A 540 1.06 21.74 -0.95
N ARG A 541 2.00 22.70 -1.12
CA ARG A 541 3.38 22.54 -0.66
C ARG A 541 3.80 23.80 0.10
N PRO A 542 4.72 23.68 1.06
CA PRO A 542 5.30 24.83 1.73
C PRO A 542 5.91 25.78 0.69
N THR A 543 5.68 27.07 0.87
CA THR A 543 6.18 28.12 -0.06
C THR A 543 7.69 28.37 0.06
N SER A 544 8.31 27.89 1.12
CA SER A 544 9.76 27.90 1.34
C SER A 544 10.17 26.50 1.81
N ILE A 545 10.68 25.68 0.89
CA ILE A 545 11.58 24.61 1.29
C ILE A 545 12.93 25.31 1.44
N GLU A 546 13.31 25.64 2.67
CA GLU A 546 14.72 25.85 2.96
C GLU A 546 15.39 24.52 2.64
N ASN A 547 16.12 24.49 1.52
CA ASN A 547 16.99 23.35 1.23
C ASN A 547 18.08 23.37 2.30
N PRO A 548 18.24 22.31 3.11
CA PRO A 548 19.40 22.19 3.96
C PRO A 548 20.67 22.03 3.14
#